data_58a3be2e2e17968068507a706a59ca78
#
_entry.id   58a3be2e2e17968068507a706a59ca78
#
_cell.length_a   1.000
_cell.length_b   1.000
_cell.length_c   1.000
_cell.angle_alpha   90.00
_cell.angle_beta   90.00
_cell.angle_gamma   90.00
#
_symmetry.space_group_name_H-M   'P 1'
#
loop_
_entity.id
_entity.type
_entity.pdbx_description
1 polymer ?
#
loop_
_entity_poly.entity_id
_entity_poly.type
_entity_poly.pdbx_seq_one_letter_code
_entity_poly.pdbx_strand_id
1 'polypeptide(L)'
;MASNPFFESELFNELNDALKHSSRFTATYRIEAGDYAEAKKIARGIAVEQTVECPDELFVNTWIEDTVIGQIEDLKKADPGSYYAIISYSPDTVEGEMTELMNMLFGNTSLQPGIRLMSFELPDNMYRHYPGPKFGRQGIRELCGIEKGPILMSALKPDRKSVV
;
A
#
# COMPACT_ATOMS: atom_id res chain seq x y z
N MET A 1 -14.64 -13.92 11.67
CA MET A 1 -14.81 -12.74 10.80
C MET A 1 -15.47 -13.23 9.54
N ALA A 2 -16.59 -12.64 9.12
CA ALA A 2 -17.20 -13.02 7.84
C ALA A 2 -16.24 -12.58 6.73
N SER A 3 -15.95 -13.47 5.77
CA SER A 3 -15.19 -13.13 4.58
C SER A 3 -15.91 -12.02 3.82
N ASN A 4 -15.15 -11.08 3.29
CA ASN A 4 -15.74 -10.01 2.48
C ASN A 4 -16.06 -10.58 1.08
N PRO A 5 -17.33 -10.59 0.63
CA PRO A 5 -17.74 -11.20 -0.62
C PRO A 5 -17.04 -10.60 -1.86
N PHE A 6 -16.46 -9.42 -1.76
CA PHE A 6 -15.65 -8.84 -2.84
C PHE A 6 -14.41 -9.69 -3.14
N PHE A 7 -13.67 -10.15 -2.12
CA PHE A 7 -12.46 -10.95 -2.30
C PHE A 7 -12.74 -12.40 -2.74
N GLU A 8 -14.00 -12.83 -2.68
CA GLU A 8 -14.46 -14.13 -3.19
C GLU A 8 -15.08 -14.01 -4.59
N SER A 9 -15.14 -12.78 -5.16
CA SER A 9 -15.71 -12.57 -6.48
C SER A 9 -14.79 -13.09 -7.58
N GLU A 10 -15.39 -13.71 -8.63
CA GLU A 10 -14.69 -14.19 -9.81
C GLU A 10 -13.86 -13.07 -10.48
N LEU A 11 -14.41 -11.87 -10.54
CA LEU A 11 -13.76 -10.70 -11.08
C LEU A 11 -12.52 -10.26 -10.28
N PHE A 12 -12.54 -10.36 -8.96
CA PHE A 12 -11.36 -10.08 -8.13
C PHE A 12 -10.25 -11.10 -8.42
N ASN A 13 -10.60 -12.37 -8.57
CA ASN A 13 -9.66 -13.43 -8.90
C ASN A 13 -9.07 -13.26 -10.31
N GLU A 14 -9.90 -12.95 -11.31
CA GLU A 14 -9.44 -12.67 -12.68
C GLU A 14 -8.49 -11.46 -12.73
N LEU A 15 -8.83 -10.37 -12.03
CA LEU A 15 -7.99 -9.18 -11.96
C LEU A 15 -6.66 -9.48 -11.24
N ASN A 16 -6.69 -10.18 -10.13
CA ASN A 16 -5.48 -10.61 -9.42
C ASN A 16 -4.59 -11.49 -10.29
N ASP A 17 -5.16 -12.43 -11.06
CA ASP A 17 -4.39 -13.29 -11.94
C ASP A 17 -3.76 -12.48 -13.09
N ALA A 18 -4.47 -11.53 -13.67
CA ALA A 18 -3.93 -10.62 -14.68
C ALA A 18 -2.77 -9.77 -14.12
N LEU A 19 -2.92 -9.28 -12.88
CA LEU A 19 -1.94 -8.44 -12.19
C LEU A 19 -0.71 -9.20 -11.71
N LYS A 20 -0.84 -10.49 -11.35
CA LYS A 20 0.31 -11.37 -11.03
C LYS A 20 1.28 -11.53 -12.20
N HIS A 21 0.80 -11.39 -13.44
CA HIS A 21 1.64 -11.43 -14.64
C HIS A 21 2.21 -10.06 -15.02
N SER A 22 1.73 -8.97 -14.41
CA SER A 22 2.32 -7.65 -14.57
C SER A 22 3.51 -7.48 -13.62
N SER A 23 4.47 -6.65 -14.01
CA SER A 23 5.56 -6.27 -13.11
C SER A 23 5.11 -5.32 -12.01
N ARG A 24 3.86 -4.81 -12.07
CA ARG A 24 3.31 -3.85 -11.10
C ARG A 24 2.75 -4.59 -9.88
N PHE A 25 2.82 -3.96 -8.71
CA PHE A 25 2.10 -4.43 -7.52
C PHE A 25 0.80 -3.64 -7.35
N THR A 26 -0.14 -4.17 -6.59
CA THR A 26 -1.45 -3.56 -6.39
C THR A 26 -1.80 -3.37 -4.93
N ALA A 27 -2.60 -2.34 -4.67
CA ALA A 27 -3.24 -2.13 -3.39
C ALA A 27 -4.75 -1.90 -3.59
N THR A 28 -5.55 -2.53 -2.74
CA THR A 28 -7.00 -2.37 -2.72
C THR A 28 -7.39 -1.51 -1.54
N TYR A 29 -8.02 -0.38 -1.82
CA TYR A 29 -8.54 0.52 -0.80
C TYR A 29 -10.07 0.49 -0.78
N ARG A 30 -10.64 0.44 0.41
CA ARG A 30 -12.04 0.81 0.64
C ARG A 30 -12.11 2.30 0.92
N ILE A 31 -12.91 3.01 0.15
CA ILE A 31 -13.08 4.45 0.24
C ILE A 31 -14.55 4.80 0.49
N GLU A 32 -14.82 5.80 1.32
CA GLU A 32 -16.15 6.33 1.55
C GLU A 32 -16.38 7.48 0.58
N ALA A 33 -17.46 7.39 -0.21
CA ALA A 33 -17.83 8.39 -1.20
C ALA A 33 -19.34 8.33 -1.49
N GLY A 34 -19.94 9.47 -1.71
CA GLY A 34 -21.37 9.59 -1.99
C GLY A 34 -21.76 9.07 -3.36
N ASP A 35 -20.86 9.21 -4.34
CA ASP A 35 -21.06 8.75 -5.71
C ASP A 35 -19.76 8.28 -6.38
N TYR A 36 -19.89 7.79 -7.61
CA TYR A 36 -18.75 7.27 -8.37
C TYR A 36 -17.72 8.35 -8.76
N ALA A 37 -18.17 9.57 -9.02
CA ALA A 37 -17.28 10.66 -9.41
C ALA A 37 -16.40 11.10 -8.23
N GLU A 38 -16.98 11.20 -7.05
CA GLU A 38 -16.22 11.43 -5.81
C GLU A 38 -15.28 10.29 -5.51
N ALA A 39 -15.72 9.03 -5.63
CA ALA A 39 -14.88 7.86 -5.44
C ALA A 39 -13.66 7.87 -6.39
N LYS A 40 -13.87 8.21 -7.65
CA LYS A 40 -12.80 8.32 -8.64
C LYS A 40 -11.81 9.42 -8.29
N LYS A 41 -12.30 10.57 -7.81
CA LYS A 41 -11.45 11.67 -7.37
C LYS A 41 -10.59 11.27 -6.16
N ILE A 42 -11.18 10.58 -5.19
CA ILE A 42 -10.44 10.08 -4.01
C ILE A 42 -9.40 9.04 -4.45
N ALA A 43 -9.77 8.07 -5.31
CA ALA A 43 -8.84 7.06 -5.82
C ALA A 43 -7.66 7.70 -6.58
N ARG A 44 -7.92 8.75 -7.39
CA ARG A 44 -6.84 9.52 -8.05
C ARG A 44 -5.96 10.22 -7.01
N GLY A 45 -6.55 10.82 -5.98
CA GLY A 45 -5.79 11.43 -4.89
C GLY A 45 -4.87 10.42 -4.20
N ILE A 46 -5.35 9.20 -3.92
CA ILE A 46 -4.53 8.13 -3.37
C ILE A 46 -3.37 7.79 -4.32
N ALA A 47 -3.66 7.59 -5.61
CA ALA A 47 -2.65 7.23 -6.59
C ALA A 47 -1.51 8.24 -6.70
N VAL A 48 -1.82 9.54 -6.60
CA VAL A 48 -0.86 10.64 -6.65
C VAL A 48 -0.10 10.77 -5.34
N GLU A 49 -0.81 10.80 -4.19
CA GLU A 49 -0.21 10.97 -2.86
C GLU A 49 0.80 9.85 -2.54
N GLN A 50 0.53 8.63 -2.99
CA GLN A 50 1.42 7.48 -2.74
C GLN A 50 2.61 7.40 -3.70
N THR A 51 2.74 8.31 -4.65
CA THR A 51 3.82 8.27 -5.65
C THR A 51 4.63 9.56 -5.72
N VAL A 52 4.04 10.68 -6.12
CA VAL A 52 4.78 11.92 -6.42
C VAL A 52 4.48 13.07 -5.46
N GLU A 53 3.38 13.00 -4.72
CA GLU A 53 2.96 14.00 -3.71
C GLU A 53 2.98 15.44 -4.25
N CYS A 54 2.61 15.65 -5.51
CA CYS A 54 2.63 16.98 -6.15
C CYS A 54 1.35 17.25 -6.94
N PRO A 55 1.03 18.52 -7.24
CA PRO A 55 -0.16 18.88 -8.00
C PRO A 55 -0.21 18.28 -9.40
N ASP A 56 -1.41 17.87 -9.85
CA ASP A 56 -1.65 17.23 -11.14
C ASP A 56 -1.09 18.04 -12.33
N GLU A 57 -1.09 19.36 -12.25
CA GLU A 57 -0.61 20.26 -13.32
C GLU A 57 0.87 20.07 -13.67
N LEU A 58 1.64 19.45 -12.77
CA LEU A 58 3.08 19.24 -12.96
C LEU A 58 3.40 17.97 -13.75
N PHE A 59 2.49 17.01 -13.84
CA PHE A 59 2.78 15.72 -14.48
C PHE A 59 1.71 15.24 -15.48
N VAL A 60 0.52 15.85 -15.53
CA VAL A 60 -0.53 15.50 -16.50
C VAL A 60 0.01 15.60 -17.93
N ASN A 61 -0.28 14.59 -18.75
CA ASN A 61 0.21 14.39 -20.12
C ASN A 61 1.75 14.27 -20.22
N THR A 62 2.40 13.82 -19.18
CA THR A 62 3.84 13.51 -19.18
C THR A 62 4.05 11.99 -18.99
N TRP A 63 5.27 11.52 -19.27
CA TRP A 63 5.65 10.12 -19.01
C TRP A 63 5.54 9.74 -17.52
N ILE A 64 5.61 10.72 -16.61
CA ILE A 64 5.44 10.50 -15.17
C ILE A 64 4.04 9.98 -14.88
N GLU A 65 3.02 10.54 -15.52
CA GLU A 65 1.64 10.07 -15.36
C GLU A 65 1.47 8.61 -15.77
N ASP A 66 2.08 8.21 -16.86
CA ASP A 66 1.93 6.85 -17.40
C ASP A 66 2.78 5.82 -16.66
N THR A 67 3.93 6.22 -16.09
CA THR A 67 4.93 5.29 -15.58
C THR A 67 5.01 5.28 -14.05
N VAL A 68 5.00 6.45 -13.42
CA VAL A 68 5.25 6.62 -11.98
C VAL A 68 3.95 6.64 -11.18
N ILE A 69 2.96 7.41 -11.65
CA ILE A 69 1.68 7.55 -10.92
C ILE A 69 0.95 6.21 -10.83
N GLY A 70 0.31 5.98 -9.68
CA GLY A 70 -0.54 4.81 -9.50
C GLY A 70 -1.68 4.79 -10.53
N GLN A 71 -1.91 3.62 -11.16
CA GLN A 71 -2.97 3.43 -12.14
C GLN A 71 -4.20 2.85 -11.47
N ILE A 72 -5.36 3.47 -11.66
CA ILE A 72 -6.63 2.94 -11.16
C ILE A 72 -7.07 1.82 -12.10
N GLU A 73 -6.87 0.57 -11.67
CA GLU A 73 -7.22 -0.62 -12.45
C GLU A 73 -8.72 -0.90 -12.40
N ASP A 74 -9.31 -0.67 -11.23
CA ASP A 74 -10.74 -0.90 -11.05
C ASP A 74 -11.31 0.00 -9.94
N LEU A 75 -12.59 0.37 -10.08
CA LEU A 75 -13.33 1.13 -9.10
C LEU A 75 -14.76 0.63 -9.03
N LYS A 76 -15.09 -0.10 -7.97
CA LYS A 76 -16.39 -0.75 -7.81
C LYS A 76 -17.10 -0.30 -6.56
N LYS A 77 -18.43 -0.19 -6.67
CA LYS A 77 -19.30 0.02 -5.52
C LYS A 77 -19.23 -1.20 -4.59
N ALA A 78 -18.93 -0.95 -3.32
CA ALA A 78 -18.90 -1.97 -2.26
C ALA A 78 -20.26 -2.04 -1.56
N ASP A 79 -20.57 -1.02 -0.76
CA ASP A 79 -21.80 -0.85 -0.01
C ASP A 79 -22.39 0.53 -0.29
N PRO A 80 -23.61 0.86 0.17
CA PRO A 80 -24.10 2.23 0.12
C PRO A 80 -23.10 3.21 0.76
N GLY A 81 -22.63 4.18 -0.02
CA GLY A 81 -21.65 5.16 0.44
C GLY A 81 -20.19 4.70 0.48
N SER A 82 -19.84 3.55 -0.13
CA SER A 82 -18.46 3.10 -0.22
C SER A 82 -18.11 2.38 -1.51
N TYR A 83 -16.81 2.41 -1.87
CA TYR A 83 -16.25 1.83 -3.07
C TYR A 83 -14.95 1.09 -2.76
N TYR A 84 -14.62 0.09 -3.58
CA TYR A 84 -13.28 -0.48 -3.63
C TYR A 84 -12.53 0.11 -4.82
N ALA A 85 -11.34 0.63 -4.56
CA ALA A 85 -10.41 1.10 -5.58
C ALA A 85 -9.20 0.15 -5.60
N ILE A 86 -8.91 -0.43 -6.74
CA ILE A 86 -7.71 -1.22 -6.99
C ILE A 86 -6.74 -0.34 -7.76
N ILE A 87 -5.58 -0.08 -7.17
CA ILE A 87 -4.57 0.81 -7.72
C ILE A 87 -3.28 0.02 -7.88
N SER A 88 -2.70 0.04 -9.07
CA SER A 88 -1.40 -0.57 -9.34
C SER A 88 -0.28 0.45 -9.31
N TYR A 89 0.91 0.00 -8.91
CA TYR A 89 2.11 0.84 -8.77
C TYR A 89 3.30 0.17 -9.43
N SER A 90 4.22 0.97 -9.98
CA SER A 90 5.48 0.46 -10.50
C SER A 90 6.38 -0.03 -9.34
N PRO A 91 7.02 -1.20 -9.45
CA PRO A 91 8.01 -1.64 -8.48
C PRO A 91 9.18 -0.67 -8.31
N ASP A 92 9.50 0.10 -9.34
CA ASP A 92 10.59 1.07 -9.33
C ASP A 92 10.33 2.22 -8.32
N THR A 93 9.07 2.47 -7.98
CA THR A 93 8.73 3.52 -7.00
C THR A 93 9.13 3.16 -5.57
N VAL A 94 9.43 1.90 -5.28
CA VAL A 94 9.84 1.42 -3.95
C VAL A 94 11.27 0.90 -3.90
N GLU A 95 11.98 0.90 -5.03
CA GLU A 95 13.42 0.57 -5.16
C GLU A 95 13.86 -0.73 -4.45
N GLY A 96 12.93 -1.65 -4.20
CA GLY A 96 13.19 -2.87 -3.42
C GLY A 96 13.34 -2.66 -1.91
N GLU A 97 13.11 -1.45 -1.42
CA GLU A 97 13.22 -1.12 0.00
C GLU A 97 11.90 -1.34 0.75
N MET A 98 11.93 -2.12 1.83
CA MET A 98 10.74 -2.43 2.62
C MET A 98 10.13 -1.17 3.27
N THR A 99 10.94 -0.22 3.67
CA THR A 99 10.49 1.04 4.25
C THR A 99 9.68 1.86 3.26
N GLU A 100 10.14 1.93 2.01
CA GLU A 100 9.43 2.63 0.93
C GLU A 100 8.12 1.91 0.56
N LEU A 101 8.14 0.57 0.48
CA LEU A 101 6.91 -0.20 0.27
C LEU A 101 5.89 0.05 1.40
N MET A 102 6.33 0.01 2.65
CA MET A 102 5.46 0.27 3.81
C MET A 102 4.95 1.71 3.82
N ASN A 103 5.78 2.68 3.48
CA ASN A 103 5.41 4.08 3.39
C ASN A 103 4.37 4.31 2.29
N MET A 104 4.56 3.69 1.13
CA MET A 104 3.58 3.75 0.04
C MET A 104 2.24 3.11 0.42
N LEU A 105 2.22 1.95 1.08
CA LEU A 105 0.99 1.27 1.45
C LEU A 105 0.26 1.91 2.64
N PHE A 106 1.00 2.44 3.61
CA PHE A 106 0.50 2.93 4.90
C PHE A 106 0.89 4.39 5.21
N GLY A 107 1.32 5.16 4.23
CA GLY A 107 1.71 6.57 4.40
C GLY A 107 0.54 7.50 4.71
N ASN A 108 0.65 8.75 4.28
CA ASN A 108 -0.34 9.81 4.56
C ASN A 108 -1.79 9.43 4.23
N THR A 109 -1.99 8.65 3.18
CA THR A 109 -3.32 8.17 2.76
C THR A 109 -4.03 7.37 3.84
N SER A 110 -3.31 6.53 4.60
CA SER A 110 -3.90 5.70 5.65
C SER A 110 -4.38 6.50 6.87
N LEU A 111 -3.96 7.75 6.99
CA LEU A 111 -4.38 8.67 8.05
C LEU A 111 -5.64 9.46 7.69
N GLN A 112 -6.08 9.40 6.44
CA GLN A 112 -7.26 10.13 5.98
C GLN A 112 -8.55 9.41 6.39
N PRO A 113 -9.55 10.14 6.92
CA PRO A 113 -10.83 9.54 7.26
C PRO A 113 -11.53 9.00 6.00
N GLY A 114 -12.22 7.88 6.14
CA GLY A 114 -12.95 7.26 5.04
C GLY A 114 -12.08 6.46 4.05
N ILE A 115 -10.76 6.35 4.26
CA ILE A 115 -9.86 5.55 3.44
C ILE A 115 -9.27 4.41 4.28
N ARG A 116 -9.33 3.19 3.75
CA ARG A 116 -8.80 2.00 4.43
C ARG A 116 -8.14 1.05 3.44
N LEU A 117 -6.87 0.74 3.65
CA LEU A 117 -6.20 -0.34 2.95
C LEU A 117 -6.83 -1.69 3.35
N MET A 118 -7.23 -2.47 2.38
CA MET A 118 -7.87 -3.78 2.56
C MET A 118 -6.91 -4.92 2.29
N SER A 119 -6.17 -4.83 1.19
CA SER A 119 -5.16 -5.82 0.79
C SER A 119 -4.12 -5.18 -0.12
N PHE A 120 -3.02 -5.87 -0.31
CA PHE A 120 -2.06 -5.59 -1.37
C PHE A 120 -1.50 -6.90 -1.91
N GLU A 121 -1.09 -6.89 -3.18
CA GLU A 121 -0.51 -8.05 -3.86
C GLU A 121 0.81 -7.64 -4.50
N LEU A 122 1.84 -8.44 -4.25
CA LEU A 122 3.17 -8.25 -4.83
C LEU A 122 3.40 -9.29 -5.92
N PRO A 123 3.93 -8.92 -7.09
CA PRO A 123 4.35 -9.90 -8.09
C PRO A 123 5.56 -10.71 -7.59
N ASP A 124 5.70 -11.94 -8.08
CA ASP A 124 6.70 -12.89 -7.60
C ASP A 124 8.15 -12.36 -7.65
N ASN A 125 8.46 -11.53 -8.64
CA ASN A 125 9.78 -10.94 -8.78
C ASN A 125 10.14 -9.95 -7.67
N MET A 126 9.15 -9.38 -6.97
CA MET A 126 9.37 -8.47 -5.84
C MET A 126 9.72 -9.20 -4.55
N TYR A 127 9.23 -10.41 -4.32
CA TYR A 127 9.47 -11.13 -3.05
C TYR A 127 10.95 -11.36 -2.74
N ARG A 128 11.80 -11.47 -3.76
CA ARG A 128 13.25 -11.61 -3.59
C ARG A 128 13.92 -10.42 -2.92
N HIS A 129 13.30 -9.23 -3.02
CA HIS A 129 13.80 -7.99 -2.40
C HIS A 129 13.43 -7.91 -0.91
N TYR A 130 12.50 -8.75 -0.45
CA TYR A 130 11.98 -8.72 0.91
C TYR A 130 12.20 -10.05 1.64
N PRO A 131 13.48 -10.41 1.94
CA PRO A 131 13.80 -11.70 2.56
C PRO A 131 13.29 -11.83 4.00
N GLY A 132 12.65 -10.79 4.52
CA GLY A 132 12.18 -10.72 5.89
C GLY A 132 13.24 -10.16 6.86
N PRO A 133 12.89 -10.06 8.15
CA PRO A 133 13.79 -9.49 9.16
C PRO A 133 15.02 -10.36 9.37
N LYS A 134 16.20 -9.73 9.42
CA LYS A 134 17.51 -10.37 9.51
C LYS A 134 17.62 -11.47 10.57
N PHE A 135 17.02 -11.26 11.72
CA PHE A 135 17.07 -12.21 12.83
C PHE A 135 15.81 -13.06 12.97
N GLY A 136 14.75 -12.72 12.24
CA GLY A 136 13.43 -13.30 12.41
C GLY A 136 12.90 -13.11 13.85
N ARG A 137 11.75 -13.69 14.13
CA ARG A 137 11.14 -13.61 15.46
C ARG A 137 11.98 -14.29 16.54
N GLN A 138 12.56 -15.43 16.23
CA GLN A 138 13.34 -16.22 17.19
C GLN A 138 14.64 -15.49 17.54
N GLY A 139 15.41 -15.04 16.56
CA GLY A 139 16.67 -14.35 16.82
C GLY A 139 16.50 -13.03 17.58
N ILE A 140 15.41 -12.28 17.37
CA ILE A 140 15.10 -11.10 18.19
C ILE A 140 14.83 -11.50 19.66
N ARG A 141 14.12 -12.60 19.89
CA ARG A 141 13.87 -13.10 21.25
C ARG A 141 15.16 -13.50 21.95
N GLU A 142 16.04 -14.17 21.26
CA GLU A 142 17.37 -14.56 21.76
C GLU A 142 18.22 -13.33 22.11
N LEU A 143 18.27 -12.33 21.22
CA LEU A 143 18.96 -11.06 21.46
C LEU A 143 18.43 -10.31 22.69
N CYS A 144 17.12 -10.34 22.91
CA CYS A 144 16.49 -9.68 24.06
C CYS A 144 16.51 -10.53 25.34
N GLY A 145 16.90 -11.80 25.28
CA GLY A 145 16.81 -12.74 26.41
C GLY A 145 15.37 -13.05 26.86
N ILE A 146 14.39 -12.94 25.94
CA ILE A 146 12.97 -13.11 26.24
C ILE A 146 12.43 -14.34 25.49
N GLU A 147 12.31 -15.46 26.18
CA GLU A 147 11.80 -16.70 25.59
C GLU A 147 10.30 -16.64 25.26
N LYS A 148 9.49 -16.07 26.16
CA LYS A 148 8.03 -16.00 26.04
C LYS A 148 7.50 -14.63 26.45
N GLY A 149 6.27 -14.32 25.99
CA GLY A 149 5.60 -13.05 26.30
C GLY A 149 5.89 -11.95 25.28
N PRO A 150 5.37 -10.73 25.50
CA PRO A 150 5.56 -9.59 24.62
C PRO A 150 7.00 -9.04 24.74
N ILE A 151 7.51 -8.56 23.60
CA ILE A 151 8.73 -7.75 23.56
C ILE A 151 8.28 -6.28 23.51
N LEU A 152 8.70 -5.50 24.51
CA LEU A 152 8.43 -4.07 24.53
C LEU A 152 9.59 -3.33 23.88
N MET A 153 9.26 -2.41 23.00
CA MET A 153 10.24 -1.59 22.28
C MET A 153 9.83 -0.12 22.33
N SER A 154 10.80 0.76 22.48
CA SER A 154 10.60 2.20 22.37
C SER A 154 11.62 2.79 21.43
N ALA A 155 11.17 3.68 20.53
CA ALA A 155 12.06 4.45 19.66
C ALA A 155 12.59 5.67 20.44
N LEU A 156 13.90 5.78 20.55
CA LEU A 156 14.55 6.98 21.08
C LEU A 156 14.96 7.86 19.89
N LYS A 157 14.50 9.10 19.89
CA LYS A 157 15.02 10.13 18.96
C LYS A 157 16.03 10.97 19.74
N PRO A 158 17.34 10.72 19.58
CA PRO A 158 18.35 11.54 20.26
C PRO A 158 18.26 12.97 19.74
N ASP A 159 18.18 13.92 20.65
CA ASP A 159 18.39 15.32 20.32
C ASP A 159 19.89 15.60 20.14
N ARG A 160 20.25 16.82 19.65
CA ARG A 160 21.65 17.19 19.45
C ARG A 160 22.50 17.18 20.74
N LYS A 161 21.88 17.06 21.91
CA LYS A 161 22.55 17.05 23.22
C LYS A 161 22.82 15.64 23.73
N SER A 162 22.21 14.62 23.13
CA SER A 162 22.33 13.21 23.54
C SER A 162 23.44 12.45 22.81
N VAL A 163 24.17 13.10 21.90
CA VAL A 163 25.32 12.51 21.22
C VAL A 163 26.58 12.91 22.00
N VAL A 164 26.93 12.11 23.00
CA VAL A 164 28.24 12.13 23.66
C VAL A 164 28.94 10.81 23.36
#